data_4926bf4bf4b4c18252ec12d17865625e
#
_entry.id   4926bf4bf4b4c18252ec12d17865625e
#
_cell.length_a   1.000
_cell.length_b   1.000
_cell.length_c   1.000
_cell.angle_alpha   90.00
_cell.angle_beta   90.00
_cell.angle_gamma   90.00
#
_symmetry.space_group_name_H-M   'P 1'
#
loop_
_entity.id
_entity.type
_entity.pdbx_description
1 polymer ?
#
loop_
_entity_poly.entity_id
_entity_poly.type
_entity_poly.pdbx_seq_one_letter_code
_entity_poly.pdbx_strand_id
1 'polypeptide(L)'
;MIAQTPRVIVPLDFPDMLSAFGLAARLDPRKCAVKVGKELFTAAEAGLVRELVRRGFLVFLDLKFHDIPNTVAQACAAATRMGVWMIDVHAMGGPAMMRASRQAVNQTAAEMGRTAPLLIAVTVLTSLAAEDLVAVGMTGSIDEQVLRLARLAQENGLDGVVCSPHEAGALRAACGGKFKLVTPGIRPAGAALNDQARVMTPEAAIAAGADYLVIGRPITGAADPLAALDAINASIGAETKVPA
;
A
#
# COMPACT_ATOMS: atom_id res chain seq x y z
N MET A 1 -22.31 0.14 13.24
CA MET A 1 -21.18 -0.81 13.11
C MET A 1 -20.15 -0.15 12.21
N ILE A 2 -18.89 0.00 12.66
CA ILE A 2 -17.81 0.53 11.84
C ILE A 2 -17.52 -0.55 10.79
N ALA A 3 -17.70 -0.24 9.50
CA ALA A 3 -17.36 -1.15 8.43
C ALA A 3 -15.88 -1.54 8.56
N GLN A 4 -15.60 -2.84 8.51
CA GLN A 4 -14.21 -3.31 8.59
C GLN A 4 -13.45 -2.84 7.36
N THR A 5 -12.28 -2.23 7.54
CA THR A 5 -11.43 -1.80 6.43
C THR A 5 -11.02 -3.02 5.58
N PRO A 6 -11.24 -2.99 4.25
CA PRO A 6 -10.84 -4.09 3.39
C PRO A 6 -9.35 -4.43 3.52
N ARG A 7 -9.01 -5.71 3.56
CA ARG A 7 -7.61 -6.18 3.65
C ARG A 7 -6.92 -6.29 2.28
N VAL A 8 -7.71 -6.40 1.21
CA VAL A 8 -7.20 -6.51 -0.16
C VAL A 8 -7.14 -5.13 -0.80
N ILE A 9 -6.00 -4.81 -1.40
CA ILE A 9 -5.75 -3.60 -2.19
C ILE A 9 -5.53 -4.03 -3.63
N VAL A 10 -6.40 -3.59 -4.54
CA VAL A 10 -6.30 -3.91 -5.98
C VAL A 10 -5.53 -2.79 -6.69
N PRO A 11 -4.34 -3.06 -7.27
CA PRO A 11 -3.61 -2.06 -8.03
C PRO A 11 -4.28 -1.79 -9.38
N LEU A 12 -4.49 -0.50 -9.67
CA LEU A 12 -4.98 -0.03 -10.95
C LEU A 12 -3.76 0.35 -11.83
N ASP A 13 -2.97 -0.67 -12.21
CA ASP A 13 -1.78 -0.48 -13.04
C ASP A 13 -2.21 -0.50 -14.52
N PHE A 14 -2.73 0.64 -15.01
CA PHE A 14 -3.22 0.85 -16.37
C PHE A 14 -2.58 2.11 -16.97
N PRO A 15 -2.40 2.14 -18.31
CA PRO A 15 -1.81 3.28 -18.99
C PRO A 15 -2.76 4.47 -19.13
N ASP A 16 -4.06 4.29 -18.84
CA ASP A 16 -5.08 5.33 -19.03
C ASP A 16 -6.23 5.22 -18.02
N MET A 17 -6.94 6.34 -17.89
CA MET A 17 -8.06 6.51 -16.97
C MET A 17 -9.28 5.65 -17.33
N LEU A 18 -9.56 5.42 -18.61
CA LEU A 18 -10.74 4.69 -19.06
C LEU A 18 -10.63 3.21 -18.64
N SER A 19 -9.47 2.61 -18.88
CA SER A 19 -9.15 1.24 -18.48
C SER A 19 -9.24 1.05 -16.96
N ALA A 20 -8.68 2.01 -16.20
CA ALA A 20 -8.73 1.99 -14.74
C ALA A 20 -10.17 2.07 -14.22
N PHE A 21 -11.00 2.96 -14.77
CA PHE A 21 -12.42 3.05 -14.38
C PHE A 21 -13.23 1.84 -14.86
N GLY A 22 -12.88 1.23 -15.99
CA GLY A 22 -13.49 -0.01 -16.47
C GLY A 22 -13.34 -1.16 -15.47
N LEU A 23 -12.14 -1.32 -14.88
CA LEU A 23 -11.95 -2.28 -13.80
C LEU A 23 -12.66 -1.84 -12.51
N ALA A 24 -12.49 -0.58 -12.09
CA ALA A 24 -13.09 -0.09 -10.84
C ALA A 24 -14.62 -0.24 -10.83
N ALA A 25 -15.29 -0.09 -11.96
CA ALA A 25 -16.74 -0.31 -12.10
C ALA A 25 -17.19 -1.77 -11.88
N ARG A 26 -16.25 -2.72 -11.96
CA ARG A 26 -16.48 -4.16 -11.72
C ARG A 26 -16.12 -4.61 -10.32
N LEU A 27 -15.65 -3.69 -9.46
CA LEU A 27 -15.25 -3.96 -8.09
C LEU A 27 -16.23 -3.32 -7.10
N ASP A 28 -16.30 -3.87 -5.89
CA ASP A 28 -17.09 -3.31 -4.79
C ASP A 28 -16.16 -2.59 -3.79
N PRO A 29 -16.32 -1.26 -3.56
CA PRO A 29 -15.48 -0.50 -2.63
C PRO A 29 -15.58 -0.97 -1.17
N ARG A 30 -16.60 -1.76 -0.83
CA ARG A 30 -16.72 -2.38 0.50
C ARG A 30 -15.83 -3.60 0.66
N LYS A 31 -15.38 -4.20 -0.45
CA LYS A 31 -14.62 -5.48 -0.48
C LYS A 31 -13.14 -5.29 -0.74
N CYS A 32 -12.74 -4.16 -1.32
CA CYS A 32 -11.33 -3.84 -1.57
C CYS A 32 -11.06 -2.34 -1.50
N ALA A 33 -9.82 -2.00 -1.17
CA ALA A 33 -9.23 -0.72 -1.51
C ALA A 33 -8.61 -0.79 -2.91
N VAL A 34 -8.30 0.36 -3.51
CA VAL A 34 -7.58 0.43 -4.78
C VAL A 34 -6.26 1.19 -4.63
N LYS A 35 -5.24 0.82 -5.41
CA LYS A 35 -3.94 1.50 -5.46
C LYS A 35 -3.79 2.23 -6.79
N VAL A 36 -3.43 3.50 -6.72
CA VAL A 36 -3.03 4.30 -7.89
C VAL A 36 -1.52 4.50 -7.83
N GLY A 37 -0.82 3.87 -8.77
CA GLY A 37 0.64 3.95 -8.92
C GLY A 37 1.09 5.11 -9.82
N LYS A 38 2.43 5.22 -9.99
CA LYS A 38 3.07 6.32 -10.73
C LYS A 38 2.58 6.43 -12.19
N GLU A 39 2.50 5.29 -12.91
CA GLU A 39 2.09 5.27 -14.31
C GLU A 39 0.71 5.90 -14.49
N LEU A 40 -0.29 5.34 -13.82
CA LEU A 40 -1.67 5.81 -13.95
C LEU A 40 -1.83 7.26 -13.43
N PHE A 41 -1.17 7.63 -12.33
CA PHE A 41 -1.25 8.99 -11.81
C PHE A 41 -0.64 10.00 -12.78
N THR A 42 0.48 9.66 -13.42
CA THR A 42 1.14 10.53 -14.42
C THR A 42 0.29 10.69 -15.67
N ALA A 43 -0.40 9.61 -16.09
CA ALA A 43 -1.24 9.62 -17.28
C ALA A 43 -2.62 10.30 -17.07
N ALA A 44 -3.20 10.17 -15.86
CA ALA A 44 -4.60 10.53 -15.60
C ALA A 44 -4.79 11.67 -14.59
N GLU A 45 -3.71 12.17 -14.02
CA GLU A 45 -3.69 13.29 -13.08
C GLU A 45 -4.50 13.04 -11.78
N ALA A 46 -4.58 14.08 -10.93
CA ALA A 46 -5.27 14.03 -9.63
C ALA A 46 -6.81 13.86 -9.75
N GLY A 47 -7.38 14.15 -10.91
CA GLY A 47 -8.82 14.00 -11.16
C GLY A 47 -9.31 12.58 -11.00
N LEU A 48 -8.54 11.60 -11.48
CA LEU A 48 -8.83 10.17 -11.31
C LEU A 48 -8.92 9.78 -9.83
N VAL A 49 -7.97 10.22 -9.01
CA VAL A 49 -7.92 9.89 -7.58
C VAL A 49 -9.17 10.40 -6.85
N ARG A 50 -9.54 11.67 -7.09
CA ARG A 50 -10.75 12.25 -6.49
C ARG A 50 -12.02 11.52 -6.91
N GLU A 51 -12.10 11.09 -8.16
CA GLU A 51 -13.26 10.35 -8.67
C GLU A 51 -13.35 8.95 -8.03
N LEU A 52 -12.25 8.23 -7.85
CA LEU A 52 -12.24 6.95 -7.11
C LEU A 52 -12.68 7.12 -5.66
N VAL A 53 -12.19 8.17 -4.99
CA VAL A 53 -12.64 8.51 -3.61
C VAL A 53 -14.14 8.83 -3.60
N ARG A 54 -14.65 9.60 -4.58
CA ARG A 54 -16.09 9.93 -4.70
C ARG A 54 -16.96 8.68 -4.93
N ARG A 55 -16.42 7.66 -5.61
CA ARG A 55 -17.09 6.36 -5.80
C ARG A 55 -17.06 5.47 -4.55
N GLY A 56 -16.47 5.95 -3.45
CA GLY A 56 -16.43 5.25 -2.17
C GLY A 56 -15.23 4.33 -1.96
N PHE A 57 -14.27 4.29 -2.89
CA PHE A 57 -13.06 3.51 -2.70
C PHE A 57 -12.13 4.14 -1.67
N LEU A 58 -11.53 3.32 -0.81
CA LEU A 58 -10.32 3.64 -0.09
C LEU A 58 -9.17 3.63 -1.10
N VAL A 59 -8.50 4.78 -1.30
CA VAL A 59 -7.43 4.91 -2.28
C VAL A 59 -6.07 4.94 -1.59
N PHE A 60 -5.20 4.01 -1.93
CA PHE A 60 -3.77 4.05 -1.64
C PHE A 60 -3.06 4.76 -2.79
N LEU A 61 -2.54 5.95 -2.54
CA LEU A 61 -1.72 6.70 -3.50
C LEU A 61 -0.26 6.30 -3.35
N ASP A 62 0.19 5.40 -4.25
CA ASP A 62 1.49 4.72 -4.23
C ASP A 62 2.49 5.44 -5.16
N LEU A 63 2.89 6.65 -4.77
CA LEU A 63 3.83 7.47 -5.56
C LEU A 63 5.27 7.40 -5.02
N LYS A 64 5.46 6.80 -3.84
CA LYS A 64 6.77 6.58 -3.21
C LYS A 64 7.57 7.89 -3.14
N PHE A 65 6.98 8.91 -2.50
CA PHE A 65 7.60 10.23 -2.40
C PHE A 65 8.98 10.18 -1.74
N HIS A 66 9.95 10.76 -2.40
CA HIS A 66 11.34 10.80 -1.94
C HIS A 66 12.03 12.05 -2.49
N ASP A 67 12.23 13.04 -1.63
CA ASP A 67 12.84 14.32 -1.94
C ASP A 67 13.25 15.00 -0.63
N ILE A 68 13.72 16.25 -0.68
CA ILE A 68 13.98 17.07 0.51
C ILE A 68 12.72 17.23 1.36
N PRO A 69 12.84 17.40 2.69
CA PRO A 69 11.71 17.33 3.63
C PRO A 69 10.52 18.21 3.26
N ASN A 70 10.73 19.47 2.86
CA ASN A 70 9.65 20.38 2.52
C ASN A 70 8.87 19.93 1.27
N THR A 71 9.57 19.46 0.24
CA THR A 71 8.94 19.00 -1.01
C THR A 71 8.02 17.82 -0.75
N VAL A 72 8.50 16.82 0.01
CA VAL A 72 7.69 15.64 0.35
C VAL A 72 6.52 16.01 1.27
N ALA A 73 6.73 16.90 2.24
CA ALA A 73 5.66 17.39 3.11
C ALA A 73 4.52 18.03 2.31
N GLN A 74 4.84 18.89 1.35
CA GLN A 74 3.83 19.55 0.49
C GLN A 74 3.14 18.55 -0.46
N ALA A 75 3.86 17.55 -0.98
CA ALA A 75 3.28 16.47 -1.78
C ALA A 75 2.29 15.64 -0.95
N CYS A 76 2.66 15.26 0.28
CA CYS A 76 1.78 14.55 1.21
C CYS A 76 0.54 15.37 1.61
N ALA A 77 0.70 16.68 1.84
CA ALA A 77 -0.42 17.58 2.09
C ALA A 77 -1.38 17.66 0.88
N ALA A 78 -0.84 17.75 -0.34
CA ALA A 78 -1.65 17.74 -1.56
C ALA A 78 -2.41 16.41 -1.72
N ALA A 79 -1.77 15.27 -1.46
CA ALA A 79 -2.39 13.95 -1.45
C ALA A 79 -3.51 13.85 -0.40
N THR A 80 -3.28 14.36 0.81
CA THR A 80 -4.29 14.40 1.88
C THR A 80 -5.52 15.20 1.44
N ARG A 81 -5.34 16.33 0.76
CA ARG A 81 -6.46 17.13 0.21
C ARG A 81 -7.26 16.41 -0.86
N MET A 82 -6.71 15.41 -1.54
CA MET A 82 -7.46 14.57 -2.49
C MET A 82 -8.41 13.59 -1.79
N GLY A 83 -8.28 13.39 -0.46
CA GLY A 83 -9.11 12.48 0.32
C GLY A 83 -8.64 11.03 0.26
N VAL A 84 -7.39 10.77 -0.07
CA VAL A 84 -6.84 9.41 -0.09
C VAL A 84 -6.81 8.80 1.31
N TRP A 85 -6.86 7.48 1.37
CA TRP A 85 -6.82 6.71 2.62
C TRP A 85 -5.40 6.38 3.06
N MET A 86 -4.47 6.21 2.12
CA MET A 86 -3.08 5.82 2.40
C MET A 86 -2.13 6.51 1.42
N ILE A 87 -0.95 6.90 1.92
CA ILE A 87 0.13 7.55 1.16
C ILE A 87 1.43 6.85 1.53
N ASP A 88 2.36 6.73 0.59
CA ASP A 88 3.70 6.22 0.90
C ASP A 88 4.81 7.23 0.59
N VAL A 89 5.86 7.12 1.39
CA VAL A 89 7.13 7.81 1.21
C VAL A 89 8.27 6.79 1.26
N HIS A 90 9.50 7.13 0.88
CA HIS A 90 10.64 6.26 1.11
C HIS A 90 11.26 6.47 2.50
N ALA A 91 11.50 5.39 3.27
CA ALA A 91 12.19 5.48 4.56
C ALA A 91 13.63 6.00 4.40
N MET A 92 14.26 5.74 3.25
CA MET A 92 15.59 6.24 2.91
C MET A 92 15.68 7.76 2.76
N GLY A 93 14.56 8.48 2.69
CA GLY A 93 14.53 9.94 2.76
C GLY A 93 14.93 10.51 4.14
N GLY A 94 15.06 9.65 5.13
CA GLY A 94 15.57 9.95 6.45
C GLY A 94 14.55 10.53 7.42
N PRO A 95 14.96 10.70 8.71
CA PRO A 95 14.05 11.10 9.79
C PRO A 95 13.39 12.46 9.57
N ALA A 96 14.13 13.44 9.06
CA ALA A 96 13.63 14.81 8.86
C ALA A 96 12.49 14.83 7.82
N MET A 97 12.65 14.09 6.69
CA MET A 97 11.64 13.98 5.65
C MET A 97 10.38 13.29 6.18
N MET A 98 10.52 12.18 6.90
CA MET A 98 9.39 11.42 7.44
C MET A 98 8.60 12.22 8.47
N ARG A 99 9.29 12.93 9.40
CA ARG A 99 8.62 13.80 10.38
C ARG A 99 7.89 14.97 9.72
N ALA A 100 8.52 15.63 8.75
CA ALA A 100 7.88 16.73 8.02
C ALA A 100 6.64 16.26 7.28
N SER A 101 6.70 15.08 6.64
CA SER A 101 5.56 14.46 5.95
C SER A 101 4.42 14.14 6.92
N ARG A 102 4.72 13.52 8.08
CA ARG A 102 3.72 13.22 9.11
C ARG A 102 3.05 14.48 9.63
N GLN A 103 3.83 15.51 9.94
CA GLN A 103 3.30 16.79 10.40
C GLN A 103 2.36 17.42 9.38
N ALA A 104 2.75 17.48 8.10
CA ALA A 104 1.95 18.04 7.02
C ALA A 104 0.64 17.27 6.81
N VAL A 105 0.68 15.92 6.86
CA VAL A 105 -0.51 15.06 6.77
C VAL A 105 -1.49 15.37 7.91
N ASN A 106 -1.01 15.39 9.15
CA ASN A 106 -1.85 15.63 10.34
C ASN A 106 -2.46 17.04 10.31
N GLN A 107 -1.66 18.05 10.01
CA GLN A 107 -2.12 19.43 9.92
C GLN A 107 -3.19 19.58 8.83
N THR A 108 -2.93 19.10 7.62
CA THR A 108 -3.87 19.20 6.50
C THR A 108 -5.18 18.46 6.80
N ALA A 109 -5.12 17.27 7.40
CA ALA A 109 -6.30 16.52 7.78
C ALA A 109 -7.14 17.27 8.83
N ALA A 110 -6.48 17.86 9.83
CA ALA A 110 -7.15 18.69 10.85
C ALA A 110 -7.82 19.93 10.24
N GLU A 111 -7.15 20.64 9.35
CA GLU A 111 -7.71 21.79 8.60
C GLU A 111 -8.95 21.42 7.79
N MET A 112 -9.00 20.17 7.27
CA MET A 112 -10.14 19.63 6.53
C MET A 112 -11.24 19.04 7.42
N GLY A 113 -11.04 18.95 8.73
CA GLY A 113 -11.96 18.24 9.64
C GLY A 113 -12.10 16.75 9.33
N ARG A 114 -11.04 16.09 8.86
CA ARG A 114 -11.05 14.68 8.43
C ARG A 114 -10.00 13.86 9.19
N THR A 115 -10.21 12.55 9.21
CA THR A 115 -9.18 11.60 9.67
C THR A 115 -7.98 11.65 8.74
N ALA A 116 -6.78 11.73 9.32
CA ALA A 116 -5.54 11.69 8.57
C ALA A 116 -5.39 10.34 7.81
N PRO A 117 -4.93 10.36 6.56
CA PRO A 117 -4.57 9.13 5.85
C PRO A 117 -3.43 8.40 6.57
N LEU A 118 -3.36 7.09 6.40
CA LEU A 118 -2.19 6.31 6.80
C LEU A 118 -0.99 6.80 5.99
N LEU A 119 0.09 7.14 6.68
CA LEU A 119 1.39 7.45 6.08
C LEU A 119 2.34 6.31 6.34
N ILE A 120 2.71 5.57 5.31
CA ILE A 120 3.57 4.39 5.40
C ILE A 120 4.91 4.64 4.68
N ALA A 121 5.93 3.85 4.99
CA ALA A 121 7.22 3.97 4.32
C ALA A 121 7.54 2.74 3.47
N VAL A 122 8.11 2.96 2.29
CA VAL A 122 8.78 1.91 1.54
C VAL A 122 10.15 1.68 2.16
N THR A 123 10.47 0.44 2.50
CA THR A 123 11.77 0.03 3.04
C THR A 123 12.77 -0.22 1.93
N VAL A 124 12.99 -1.48 1.57
CA VAL A 124 13.77 -1.89 0.40
C VAL A 124 12.80 -2.35 -0.67
N LEU A 125 12.99 -1.91 -1.91
CA LEU A 125 12.13 -2.35 -3.03
C LEU A 125 12.28 -3.86 -3.22
N THR A 126 11.17 -4.57 -3.37
CA THR A 126 11.14 -6.04 -3.50
C THR A 126 11.82 -6.57 -4.77
N SER A 127 12.14 -5.69 -5.71
CA SER A 127 12.91 -5.98 -6.92
C SER A 127 14.42 -5.96 -6.71
N LEU A 128 14.92 -5.40 -5.60
CA LEU A 128 16.35 -5.30 -5.35
C LEU A 128 16.92 -6.63 -4.82
N ALA A 129 18.06 -7.02 -5.35
CA ALA A 129 18.91 -8.11 -4.87
C ALA A 129 20.00 -7.59 -3.92
N ALA A 130 20.76 -8.49 -3.31
CA ALA A 130 21.82 -8.11 -2.37
C ALA A 130 22.92 -7.28 -3.04
N GLU A 131 23.23 -7.58 -4.30
CA GLU A 131 24.22 -6.87 -5.09
C GLU A 131 23.81 -5.42 -5.37
N ASP A 132 22.51 -5.18 -5.55
CA ASP A 132 21.98 -3.84 -5.78
C ASP A 132 22.11 -2.96 -4.52
N LEU A 133 21.97 -3.55 -3.32
CA LEU A 133 22.18 -2.84 -2.07
C LEU A 133 23.64 -2.35 -1.96
N VAL A 134 24.59 -3.22 -2.29
CA VAL A 134 26.01 -2.86 -2.29
C VAL A 134 26.29 -1.76 -3.31
N ALA A 135 25.72 -1.86 -4.51
CA ALA A 135 25.91 -0.88 -5.58
C ALA A 135 25.41 0.53 -5.21
N VAL A 136 24.37 0.63 -4.37
CA VAL A 136 23.86 1.92 -3.85
C VAL A 136 24.48 2.31 -2.49
N GLY A 137 25.53 1.62 -2.06
CA GLY A 137 26.28 1.94 -0.83
C GLY A 137 25.60 1.49 0.48
N MET A 138 24.62 0.59 0.42
CA MET A 138 24.02 -0.01 1.61
C MET A 138 24.84 -1.21 2.07
N THR A 139 25.05 -1.35 3.39
CA THR A 139 25.80 -2.45 4.00
C THR A 139 24.87 -3.39 4.77
N GLY A 140 25.25 -4.67 4.87
CA GLY A 140 24.47 -5.71 5.54
C GLY A 140 23.44 -6.38 4.61
N SER A 141 22.66 -7.28 5.16
CA SER A 141 21.65 -8.03 4.43
C SER A 141 20.38 -7.20 4.13
N ILE A 142 19.56 -7.64 3.18
CA ILE A 142 18.24 -7.04 2.89
C ILE A 142 17.39 -7.01 4.16
N ASP A 143 17.33 -8.12 4.91
CA ASP A 143 16.51 -8.24 6.11
C ASP A 143 16.93 -7.25 7.20
N GLU A 144 18.24 -7.07 7.42
CA GLU A 144 18.76 -6.06 8.35
C GLU A 144 18.37 -4.65 7.94
N GLN A 145 18.46 -4.33 6.64
CA GLN A 145 18.09 -3.02 6.12
C GLN A 145 16.59 -2.77 6.23
N VAL A 146 15.76 -3.75 5.89
CA VAL A 146 14.30 -3.68 6.02
C VAL A 146 13.91 -3.42 7.48
N LEU A 147 14.47 -4.17 8.42
CA LEU A 147 14.20 -4.01 9.85
C LEU A 147 14.64 -2.64 10.36
N ARG A 148 15.81 -2.17 9.97
CA ARG A 148 16.33 -0.85 10.34
C ARG A 148 15.44 0.27 9.83
N LEU A 149 15.05 0.22 8.54
CA LEU A 149 14.21 1.23 7.92
C LEU A 149 12.79 1.23 8.48
N ALA A 150 12.24 0.06 8.83
CA ALA A 150 10.93 -0.05 9.44
C ALA A 150 10.90 0.57 10.86
N ARG A 151 11.91 0.29 11.68
CA ARG A 151 12.07 0.94 13.01
C ARG A 151 12.21 2.45 12.86
N LEU A 152 13.06 2.89 11.92
CA LEU A 152 13.22 4.31 11.65
C LEU A 152 11.89 4.99 11.27
N ALA A 153 11.07 4.33 10.43
CA ALA A 153 9.74 4.83 10.07
C ALA A 153 8.82 4.92 11.30
N GLN A 154 8.79 3.88 12.14
CA GLN A 154 7.98 3.84 13.35
C GLN A 154 8.39 4.93 14.35
N GLU A 155 9.70 5.12 14.59
CA GLU A 155 10.25 6.13 15.48
C GLU A 155 9.94 7.56 15.03
N ASN A 156 9.70 7.76 13.72
CA ASN A 156 9.35 9.05 13.14
C ASN A 156 7.83 9.22 12.90
N GLY A 157 7.02 8.36 13.55
CA GLY A 157 5.57 8.50 13.63
C GLY A 157 4.81 8.05 12.40
N LEU A 158 5.41 7.23 11.53
CA LEU A 158 4.69 6.64 10.42
C LEU A 158 3.84 5.45 10.89
N ASP A 159 2.75 5.20 10.18
CA ASP A 159 1.76 4.19 10.58
C ASP A 159 2.16 2.76 10.20
N GLY A 160 3.12 2.59 9.29
CA GLY A 160 3.51 1.29 8.78
C GLY A 160 4.54 1.34 7.66
N VAL A 161 4.75 0.18 7.04
CA VAL A 161 5.68 0.02 5.91
C VAL A 161 5.09 -0.85 4.80
N VAL A 162 5.63 -0.65 3.58
CA VAL A 162 5.54 -1.63 2.48
C VAL A 162 6.73 -2.59 2.62
N CYS A 163 6.45 -3.89 2.67
CA CYS A 163 7.46 -4.93 2.85
C CYS A 163 7.09 -6.21 2.08
N SER A 164 8.07 -7.06 1.82
CA SER A 164 7.83 -8.41 1.30
C SER A 164 7.01 -9.24 2.30
N PRO A 165 6.14 -10.16 1.85
CA PRO A 165 5.44 -11.05 2.76
C PRO A 165 6.39 -11.96 3.58
N HIS A 166 7.59 -12.24 3.08
CA HIS A 166 8.62 -13.02 3.80
C HIS A 166 9.23 -12.25 4.99
N GLU A 167 9.19 -10.91 4.95
CA GLU A 167 9.70 -10.02 5.99
C GLU A 167 8.64 -9.76 7.09
N ALA A 168 7.37 -10.05 6.81
CA ALA A 168 6.24 -9.66 7.66
C ALA A 168 6.35 -10.21 9.09
N GLY A 169 6.76 -11.47 9.28
CA GLY A 169 6.91 -12.07 10.60
C GLY A 169 7.95 -11.37 11.47
N ALA A 170 9.13 -11.09 10.92
CA ALA A 170 10.21 -10.39 11.62
C ALA A 170 9.81 -8.95 11.96
N LEU A 171 9.16 -8.25 11.01
CA LEU A 171 8.65 -6.89 11.22
C LEU A 171 7.54 -6.83 12.25
N ARG A 172 6.63 -7.81 12.24
CA ARG A 172 5.56 -7.91 13.24
C ARG A 172 6.12 -8.11 14.65
N ALA A 173 7.11 -8.98 14.79
CA ALA A 173 7.80 -9.19 16.07
C ALA A 173 8.54 -7.94 16.56
N ALA A 174 9.17 -7.19 15.64
CA ALA A 174 9.99 -6.02 15.97
C ALA A 174 9.20 -4.73 16.20
N CYS A 175 8.11 -4.51 15.45
CA CYS A 175 7.35 -3.25 15.44
C CYS A 175 5.99 -3.35 16.14
N GLY A 176 5.56 -4.56 16.50
CA GLY A 176 4.30 -4.77 17.24
C GLY A 176 3.04 -4.73 16.37
N GLY A 177 1.88 -5.03 16.97
CA GLY A 177 0.60 -5.25 16.28
C GLY A 177 -0.07 -3.99 15.72
N LYS A 178 0.30 -2.81 16.16
CA LYS A 178 -0.29 -1.54 15.69
C LYS A 178 0.33 -1.04 14.39
N PHE A 179 1.59 -1.38 14.15
CA PHE A 179 2.33 -0.96 12.96
C PHE A 179 1.87 -1.72 11.73
N LYS A 180 1.45 -1.02 10.68
CA LYS A 180 0.80 -1.62 9.51
C LYS A 180 1.83 -2.20 8.54
N LEU A 181 1.56 -3.43 8.10
CA LEU A 181 2.37 -4.12 7.11
C LEU A 181 1.56 -4.28 5.82
N VAL A 182 1.99 -3.61 4.76
CA VAL A 182 1.39 -3.65 3.42
C VAL A 182 2.27 -4.50 2.52
N THR A 183 1.76 -5.63 2.04
CA THR A 183 2.57 -6.63 1.33
C THR A 183 2.14 -6.82 -0.12
N PRO A 184 2.96 -6.42 -1.10
CA PRO A 184 2.82 -6.84 -2.50
C PRO A 184 3.36 -8.27 -2.69
N GLY A 185 3.28 -8.79 -3.91
CA GLY A 185 3.81 -10.12 -4.24
C GLY A 185 2.92 -11.28 -3.78
N ILE A 186 1.63 -11.03 -3.58
CA ILE A 186 0.67 -12.03 -3.14
C ILE A 186 0.06 -12.77 -4.34
N ARG A 187 0.03 -14.10 -4.26
CA ARG A 187 -0.54 -14.99 -5.28
C ARG A 187 -1.37 -16.09 -4.62
N PRO A 188 -2.66 -16.21 -4.94
CA PRO A 188 -3.45 -17.37 -4.55
C PRO A 188 -2.80 -18.67 -5.05
N ALA A 189 -3.08 -19.77 -4.38
CA ALA A 189 -2.59 -21.09 -4.79
C ALA A 189 -2.98 -21.39 -6.24
N GLY A 190 -2.04 -21.86 -7.06
CA GLY A 190 -2.25 -22.16 -8.48
C GLY A 190 -2.19 -20.97 -9.43
N ALA A 191 -2.05 -19.73 -8.94
CA ALA A 191 -1.89 -18.58 -9.81
C ALA A 191 -0.47 -18.53 -10.43
N ALA A 192 -0.35 -17.99 -11.66
CA ALA A 192 0.92 -17.84 -12.34
C ALA A 192 1.85 -16.87 -11.58
N LEU A 193 3.13 -17.24 -11.45
CA LEU A 193 4.15 -16.46 -10.72
C LEU A 193 4.53 -15.17 -11.46
N ASN A 194 4.60 -15.23 -12.80
CA ASN A 194 5.05 -14.16 -13.68
C ASN A 194 6.43 -13.59 -13.26
N ASP A 195 6.54 -12.26 -13.14
CA ASP A 195 7.74 -11.49 -12.77
C ASP A 195 8.01 -11.42 -11.25
N GLN A 196 7.18 -12.06 -10.42
CA GLN A 196 7.34 -12.02 -8.95
C GLN A 196 8.21 -13.19 -8.47
N ALA A 197 9.42 -12.88 -8.02
CA ALA A 197 10.37 -13.88 -7.50
C ALA A 197 10.05 -14.33 -6.05
N ARG A 198 9.39 -13.48 -5.27
CA ARG A 198 9.07 -13.70 -3.85
C ARG A 198 7.57 -13.65 -3.64
N VAL A 199 6.90 -14.80 -3.80
CA VAL A 199 5.43 -14.89 -3.67
C VAL A 199 5.02 -15.65 -2.42
N MET A 200 3.85 -15.32 -1.91
CA MET A 200 3.19 -15.99 -0.80
C MET A 200 1.68 -16.03 -1.04
N THR A 201 0.98 -17.04 -0.50
CA THR A 201 -0.49 -17.07 -0.60
C THR A 201 -1.11 -16.00 0.32
N PRO A 202 -2.34 -15.54 0.04
CA PRO A 202 -3.03 -14.58 0.88
C PRO A 202 -3.11 -15.01 2.35
N GLU A 203 -3.47 -16.27 2.60
CA GLU A 203 -3.62 -16.85 3.92
C GLU A 203 -2.29 -16.87 4.68
N ALA A 204 -1.22 -17.31 4.02
CA ALA A 204 0.11 -17.37 4.61
C ALA A 204 0.64 -15.98 4.94
N ALA A 205 0.41 -14.97 4.08
CA ALA A 205 0.82 -13.59 4.32
C ALA A 205 0.08 -12.99 5.53
N ILE A 206 -1.23 -13.24 5.66
CA ILE A 206 -2.01 -12.83 6.83
C ILE A 206 -1.50 -13.54 8.10
N ALA A 207 -1.25 -14.85 8.03
CA ALA A 207 -0.71 -15.60 9.16
C ALA A 207 0.69 -15.12 9.58
N ALA A 208 1.52 -14.67 8.61
CA ALA A 208 2.81 -14.04 8.86
C ALA A 208 2.71 -12.63 9.48
N GLY A 209 1.52 -12.04 9.52
CA GLY A 209 1.29 -10.74 10.17
C GLY A 209 1.03 -9.57 9.24
N ALA A 210 0.83 -9.78 7.93
CA ALA A 210 0.43 -8.71 7.01
C ALA A 210 -0.95 -8.16 7.38
N ASP A 211 -1.11 -6.82 7.33
CA ASP A 211 -2.40 -6.16 7.53
C ASP A 211 -3.15 -6.02 6.21
N TYR A 212 -2.45 -5.61 5.15
CA TYR A 212 -3.01 -5.33 3.82
C TYR A 212 -2.22 -6.07 2.74
N LEU A 213 -2.94 -6.65 1.78
CA LEU A 213 -2.39 -7.43 0.69
C LEU A 213 -2.60 -6.70 -0.64
N VAL A 214 -1.52 -6.37 -1.35
CA VAL A 214 -1.61 -5.80 -2.70
C VAL A 214 -1.64 -6.97 -3.70
N ILE A 215 -2.82 -7.19 -4.31
CA ILE A 215 -3.08 -8.31 -5.22
C ILE A 215 -3.52 -7.78 -6.58
N GLY A 216 -2.64 -7.88 -7.57
CA GLY A 216 -2.87 -7.39 -8.94
C GLY A 216 -3.47 -8.46 -9.85
N ARG A 217 -2.67 -8.98 -10.78
CA ARG A 217 -3.09 -9.88 -11.88
C ARG A 217 -4.05 -11.02 -11.52
N PRO A 218 -3.99 -11.67 -10.35
CA PRO A 218 -5.00 -12.65 -9.96
C PRO A 218 -6.43 -12.09 -9.93
N ILE A 219 -6.58 -10.79 -9.71
CA ILE A 219 -7.88 -10.08 -9.72
C ILE A 219 -8.06 -9.33 -11.05
N THR A 220 -7.08 -8.48 -11.41
CA THR A 220 -7.21 -7.56 -12.54
C THR A 220 -7.26 -8.26 -13.90
N GLY A 221 -6.66 -9.45 -14.01
CA GLY A 221 -6.66 -10.30 -15.20
C GLY A 221 -7.73 -11.40 -15.22
N ALA A 222 -8.55 -11.50 -14.18
CA ALA A 222 -9.60 -12.51 -14.11
C ALA A 222 -10.78 -12.16 -15.06
N ALA A 223 -11.42 -13.16 -15.61
CA ALA A 223 -12.64 -12.98 -16.39
C ALA A 223 -13.74 -12.30 -15.57
N ASP A 224 -13.85 -12.67 -14.28
CA ASP A 224 -14.68 -12.01 -13.28
C ASP A 224 -13.81 -11.53 -12.09
N PRO A 225 -13.39 -10.26 -12.09
CA PRO A 225 -12.58 -9.70 -11.00
C PRO A 225 -13.27 -9.68 -9.65
N LEU A 226 -14.59 -9.50 -9.61
CA LEU A 226 -15.34 -9.50 -8.35
C LEU A 226 -15.39 -10.90 -7.74
N ALA A 227 -15.67 -11.92 -8.53
CA ALA A 227 -15.66 -13.31 -8.07
C ALA A 227 -14.25 -13.73 -7.58
N ALA A 228 -13.18 -13.32 -8.29
CA ALA A 228 -11.81 -13.57 -7.87
C ALA A 228 -11.48 -12.87 -6.55
N LEU A 229 -11.89 -11.62 -6.38
CA LEU A 229 -11.75 -10.86 -5.13
C LEU A 229 -12.51 -11.53 -3.98
N ASP A 230 -13.74 -11.99 -4.21
CA ASP A 230 -14.56 -12.67 -3.20
C ASP A 230 -13.92 -13.96 -2.73
N ALA A 231 -13.40 -14.77 -3.64
CA ALA A 231 -12.68 -15.99 -3.30
C ALA A 231 -11.45 -15.70 -2.43
N ILE A 232 -10.68 -14.65 -2.75
CA ILE A 232 -9.52 -14.23 -1.95
C ILE A 232 -9.96 -13.72 -0.57
N ASN A 233 -10.98 -12.89 -0.49
CA ASN A 233 -11.49 -12.40 0.78
C ASN A 233 -12.00 -13.53 1.68
N ALA A 234 -12.69 -14.51 1.12
CA ALA A 234 -13.15 -15.69 1.85
C ALA A 234 -11.96 -16.51 2.41
N SER A 235 -10.89 -16.67 1.62
CA SER A 235 -9.71 -17.44 2.04
C SER A 235 -8.96 -16.81 3.22
N ILE A 236 -9.01 -15.49 3.36
CA ILE A 236 -8.37 -14.77 4.48
C ILE A 236 -9.33 -14.45 5.64
N GLY A 237 -10.55 -14.99 5.63
CA GLY A 237 -11.57 -14.75 6.65
C GLY A 237 -12.09 -13.30 6.68
N ALA A 238 -11.96 -12.57 5.56
CA ALA A 238 -12.41 -11.18 5.41
C ALA A 238 -13.83 -11.12 4.82
N GLU A 239 -14.73 -12.00 5.22
CA GLU A 239 -16.12 -11.95 4.79
C GLU A 239 -16.80 -10.66 5.28
N THR A 240 -17.29 -9.86 4.34
CA THR A 240 -18.27 -8.82 4.64
C THR A 240 -19.56 -9.51 5.07
N LYS A 241 -19.85 -9.54 6.38
CA LYS A 241 -21.21 -9.89 6.84
C LYS A 241 -22.15 -8.87 6.22
N VAL A 242 -22.87 -9.28 5.17
CA VAL A 242 -24.01 -8.53 4.66
C VAL A 242 -25.06 -8.58 5.78
N PRO A 243 -25.55 -7.44 6.29
CA PRO A 243 -26.71 -7.47 7.18
C PRO A 243 -27.89 -8.00 6.38
N ALA A 244 -28.57 -9.00 6.91
CA ALA A 244 -29.85 -9.49 6.41
C ALA A 244 -30.92 -8.42 6.44
#